data_59763c44aa45e22da298fa5a2374b817
#
_entry.id   59763c44aa45e22da298fa5a2374b817
#
_cell.length_a   1.000
_cell.length_b   1.000
_cell.length_c   1.000
_cell.angle_alpha   90.00
_cell.angle_beta   90.00
_cell.angle_gamma   90.00
#
_symmetry.space_group_name_H-M   'P 1'
#
loop_
_entity.id
_entity.type
_entity.pdbx_description
1 polymer ?
#
loop_
_entity_poly.entity_id
_entity_poly.type
_entity_poly.pdbx_seq_one_letter_code
_entity_poly.pdbx_strand_id
1 'polypeptide(L)'
;MVSFSNKIAVVTGGGTGMGRELVRQLAKEGCHVSMCDVIEENMQETYDIVKSESPDINISMHNCDVSIEEQVNQFKDEVLLAQDTNKINLLFNNAGIGGGGSFVAGSREEWEKCFAVCWYGVYYCTRAFVDYIINSEEGHIVNTSSINGFWASLGGTPHTSYSAAKFAVKGFSEALIDDLRVNAP
;
A
#
# COMPACT_ATOMS: atom_id res chain seq x y z
N MET A 1 -12.91 11.81 -7.39
CA MET A 1 -13.73 11.32 -6.25
C MET A 1 -14.24 12.51 -5.47
N VAL A 2 -15.53 12.58 -5.21
CA VAL A 2 -16.17 13.70 -4.49
C VAL A 2 -16.36 13.36 -3.01
N SER A 3 -16.50 12.09 -2.66
CA SER A 3 -16.72 11.61 -1.30
C SER A 3 -16.09 10.23 -1.11
N PHE A 4 -15.58 9.97 0.09
CA PHE A 4 -15.09 8.64 0.49
C PHE A 4 -16.19 7.78 1.16
N SER A 5 -17.35 8.36 1.45
CA SER A 5 -18.46 7.65 2.11
C SER A 5 -18.90 6.42 1.31
N ASN A 6 -19.00 5.28 1.99
CA ASN A 6 -19.36 3.97 1.42
C ASN A 6 -18.41 3.46 0.33
N LYS A 7 -17.21 4.03 0.23
CA LYS A 7 -16.13 3.48 -0.60
C LYS A 7 -15.35 2.43 0.17
N ILE A 8 -14.61 1.60 -0.54
CA ILE A 8 -13.76 0.58 0.05
C ILE A 8 -12.30 0.88 -0.30
N ALA A 9 -11.48 1.00 0.74
CA ALA A 9 -10.05 1.24 0.62
C ALA A 9 -9.24 0.04 1.11
N VAL A 10 -8.16 -0.24 0.41
CA VAL A 10 -7.11 -1.17 0.83
C VAL A 10 -5.85 -0.37 1.15
N VAL A 11 -5.27 -0.56 2.35
CA VAL A 11 -4.08 0.16 2.81
C VAL A 11 -3.02 -0.83 3.24
N THR A 12 -1.88 -0.86 2.56
CA THR A 12 -0.74 -1.66 2.98
C THR A 12 0.15 -0.90 3.97
N GLY A 13 0.71 -1.59 4.97
CA GLY A 13 1.45 -0.96 6.07
C GLY A 13 0.54 -0.12 6.97
N GLY A 14 -0.68 -0.60 7.25
CA GLY A 14 -1.70 0.11 8.02
C GLY A 14 -1.50 0.12 9.53
N GLY A 15 -0.52 -0.65 10.03
CA GLY A 15 -0.33 -0.83 11.48
C GLY A 15 0.28 0.38 12.19
N THR A 16 1.10 1.19 11.53
CA THR A 16 1.78 2.34 12.16
C THR A 16 1.92 3.54 11.25
N GLY A 17 2.39 4.65 11.82
CA GLY A 17 2.85 5.83 11.09
C GLY A 17 1.82 6.39 10.13
N MET A 18 2.27 6.65 8.89
CA MET A 18 1.42 7.24 7.85
C MET A 18 0.28 6.31 7.44
N GLY A 19 0.52 4.99 7.39
CA GLY A 19 -0.51 4.00 7.06
C GLY A 19 -1.64 3.98 8.09
N ARG A 20 -1.32 3.98 9.38
CA ARG A 20 -2.31 4.09 10.46
C ARG A 20 -3.15 5.36 10.32
N GLU A 21 -2.51 6.48 10.06
CA GLU A 21 -3.23 7.75 9.93
C GLU A 21 -4.11 7.78 8.68
N LEU A 22 -3.68 7.19 7.57
CA LEU A 22 -4.52 6.99 6.37
C LEU A 22 -5.76 6.17 6.69
N VAL A 23 -5.61 5.04 7.38
CA VAL A 23 -6.73 4.18 7.81
C VAL A 23 -7.72 4.97 8.67
N ARG A 24 -7.22 5.72 9.67
CA ARG A 24 -8.06 6.55 10.54
C ARG A 24 -8.83 7.63 9.79
N GLN A 25 -8.15 8.37 8.92
CA GLN A 25 -8.78 9.47 8.18
C GLN A 25 -9.80 8.97 7.18
N LEU A 26 -9.51 7.89 6.44
CA LEU A 26 -10.45 7.26 5.53
C LEU A 26 -11.72 6.79 6.28
N ALA A 27 -11.55 6.16 7.44
CA ALA A 27 -12.66 5.72 8.26
C ALA A 27 -13.53 6.90 8.75
N LYS A 28 -12.92 8.02 9.16
CA LYS A 28 -13.63 9.26 9.56
C LYS A 28 -14.45 9.86 8.43
N GLU A 29 -13.97 9.71 7.19
CA GLU A 29 -14.67 10.15 5.98
C GLU A 29 -15.75 9.14 5.51
N GLY A 30 -16.01 8.08 6.28
CA GLY A 30 -17.05 7.09 5.98
C GLY A 30 -16.61 6.00 5.01
N CYS A 31 -15.30 5.82 4.79
CA CYS A 31 -14.76 4.77 3.96
C CYS A 31 -14.59 3.47 4.76
N HIS A 32 -15.00 2.34 4.20
CA HIS A 32 -14.65 1.02 4.73
C HIS A 32 -13.21 0.70 4.39
N VAL A 33 -12.46 0.08 5.31
CA VAL A 33 -11.01 -0.07 5.13
C VAL A 33 -10.57 -1.50 5.44
N SER A 34 -9.81 -2.09 4.53
CA SER A 34 -9.01 -3.29 4.80
C SER A 34 -7.54 -2.90 4.84
N MET A 35 -6.85 -3.25 5.90
CA MET A 35 -5.42 -2.98 6.03
C MET A 35 -4.61 -4.25 6.17
N CYS A 36 -3.35 -4.21 5.75
CA CYS A 36 -2.38 -5.25 6.09
C CYS A 36 -1.10 -4.67 6.69
N ASP A 37 -0.45 -5.47 7.48
CA ASP A 37 0.90 -5.24 8.03
C ASP A 37 1.52 -6.59 8.41
N VAL A 38 2.82 -6.61 8.70
CA VAL A 38 3.52 -7.81 9.21
C VAL A 38 3.48 -7.90 10.73
N ILE A 39 3.06 -6.85 11.44
CA ILE A 39 3.01 -6.77 12.89
C ILE A 39 1.55 -6.65 13.34
N GLU A 40 1.02 -7.77 13.84
CA GLU A 40 -0.39 -7.87 14.24
C GLU A 40 -0.77 -6.91 15.36
N GLU A 41 0.07 -6.75 16.36
CA GLU A 41 -0.18 -5.85 17.50
C GLU A 41 -0.37 -4.40 17.04
N ASN A 42 0.40 -3.97 16.04
CA ASN A 42 0.27 -2.63 15.47
C ASN A 42 -1.05 -2.44 14.73
N MET A 43 -1.51 -3.46 14.02
CA MET A 43 -2.81 -3.44 13.34
C MET A 43 -3.95 -3.44 14.33
N GLN A 44 -3.84 -4.24 15.42
CA GLN A 44 -4.85 -4.27 16.47
C GLN A 44 -5.03 -2.89 17.10
N GLU A 45 -3.93 -2.18 17.40
CA GLU A 45 -4.00 -0.81 17.92
C GLU A 45 -4.71 0.13 16.93
N THR A 46 -4.39 0.03 15.64
CA THR A 46 -5.05 0.83 14.58
C THR A 46 -6.54 0.50 14.52
N TYR A 47 -6.90 -0.78 14.56
CA TYR A 47 -8.28 -1.25 14.57
C TYR A 47 -9.08 -0.69 15.75
N ASP A 48 -8.53 -0.76 16.96
CA ASP A 48 -9.18 -0.29 18.18
C ASP A 48 -9.42 1.23 18.14
N ILE A 49 -8.44 1.99 17.65
CA ILE A 49 -8.58 3.44 17.43
C ILE A 49 -9.74 3.73 16.47
N VAL A 50 -9.77 3.05 15.32
CA VAL A 50 -10.81 3.28 14.31
C VAL A 50 -12.18 2.89 14.86
N LYS A 51 -12.30 1.76 15.55
CA LYS A 51 -13.58 1.33 16.14
C LYS A 51 -14.07 2.30 17.22
N SER A 52 -13.17 2.94 17.93
CA SER A 52 -13.52 3.98 18.91
C SER A 52 -14.00 5.28 18.24
N GLU A 53 -13.36 5.69 17.15
CA GLU A 53 -13.64 6.97 16.47
C GLU A 53 -14.74 6.88 15.41
N SER A 54 -14.91 5.71 14.79
CA SER A 54 -15.83 5.45 13.65
C SER A 54 -16.43 4.04 13.77
N PRO A 55 -17.32 3.79 14.75
CA PRO A 55 -17.81 2.45 15.09
C PRO A 55 -18.55 1.73 13.96
N ASP A 56 -19.21 2.48 13.09
CA ASP A 56 -20.04 1.94 12.01
C ASP A 56 -19.23 1.50 10.77
N ILE A 57 -17.93 1.82 10.72
CA ILE A 57 -17.08 1.47 9.59
C ILE A 57 -16.74 -0.02 9.63
N ASN A 58 -16.87 -0.69 8.48
CA ASN A 58 -16.31 -2.01 8.29
C ASN A 58 -14.80 -1.87 8.12
N ILE A 59 -14.04 -2.36 9.11
CA ILE A 59 -12.59 -2.42 9.08
C ILE A 59 -12.13 -3.86 9.25
N SER A 60 -11.17 -4.30 8.43
CA SER A 60 -10.52 -5.60 8.56
C SER A 60 -9.00 -5.46 8.57
N MET A 61 -8.34 -6.37 9.26
CA MET A 61 -6.87 -6.43 9.36
C MET A 61 -6.36 -7.79 8.93
N HIS A 62 -5.24 -7.81 8.22
CA HIS A 62 -4.71 -9.02 7.60
C HIS A 62 -3.20 -9.06 7.75
N ASN A 63 -2.65 -10.20 8.19
CA ASN A 63 -1.20 -10.36 8.23
C ASN A 63 -0.68 -10.65 6.82
N CYS A 64 0.18 -9.77 6.29
CA CYS A 64 0.72 -9.91 4.94
C CYS A 64 2.08 -9.21 4.82
N ASP A 65 3.09 -9.97 4.43
CA ASP A 65 4.33 -9.41 3.88
C ASP A 65 4.14 -9.14 2.39
N VAL A 66 4.04 -7.87 2.04
CA VAL A 66 3.81 -7.42 0.65
C VAL A 66 4.93 -7.78 -0.32
N SER A 67 6.11 -8.18 0.18
CA SER A 67 7.22 -8.67 -0.64
C SER A 67 7.03 -10.12 -1.13
N ILE A 68 5.99 -10.80 -0.66
CA ILE A 68 5.66 -12.20 -0.98
C ILE A 68 4.35 -12.25 -1.77
N GLU A 69 4.43 -12.56 -3.06
CA GLU A 69 3.28 -12.51 -3.98
C GLU A 69 2.12 -13.41 -3.54
N GLU A 70 2.40 -14.60 -3.02
CA GLU A 70 1.40 -15.54 -2.54
C GLU A 70 0.61 -14.97 -1.35
N GLN A 71 1.27 -14.26 -0.42
CA GLN A 71 0.61 -13.61 0.70
C GLN A 71 -0.26 -12.44 0.23
N VAL A 72 0.19 -11.69 -0.78
CA VAL A 72 -0.61 -10.61 -1.38
C VAL A 72 -1.87 -11.17 -2.05
N ASN A 73 -1.77 -12.28 -2.76
CA ASN A 73 -2.94 -12.93 -3.37
C ASN A 73 -3.93 -13.44 -2.31
N GLN A 74 -3.43 -14.04 -1.22
CA GLN A 74 -4.27 -14.43 -0.10
C GLN A 74 -4.93 -13.22 0.55
N PHE A 75 -4.17 -12.16 0.82
CA PHE A 75 -4.68 -10.90 1.37
C PHE A 75 -5.81 -10.33 0.51
N LYS A 76 -5.65 -10.31 -0.81
CA LYS A 76 -6.71 -9.88 -1.73
C LYS A 76 -8.00 -10.70 -1.54
N ASP A 77 -7.91 -12.04 -1.49
CA ASP A 77 -9.09 -12.90 -1.32
C ASP A 77 -9.78 -12.67 0.03
N GLU A 78 -9.01 -12.50 1.09
CA GLU A 78 -9.52 -12.18 2.43
C GLU A 78 -10.19 -10.80 2.48
N VAL A 79 -9.65 -9.79 1.80
CA VAL A 79 -10.27 -8.46 1.68
C VAL A 79 -11.62 -8.54 1.01
N LEU A 80 -11.72 -9.21 -0.13
CA LEU A 80 -12.97 -9.35 -0.86
C LEU A 80 -14.06 -10.04 -0.02
N LEU A 81 -13.67 -11.06 0.75
CA LEU A 81 -14.56 -11.74 1.68
C LEU A 81 -14.98 -10.83 2.85
N ALA A 82 -14.03 -10.16 3.50
CA ALA A 82 -14.30 -9.31 4.66
C ALA A 82 -15.17 -8.09 4.34
N GLN A 83 -15.07 -7.56 3.12
CA GLN A 83 -15.86 -6.43 2.64
C GLN A 83 -17.13 -6.86 1.88
N ASP A 84 -17.35 -8.16 1.68
CA ASP A 84 -18.46 -8.72 0.88
C ASP A 84 -18.63 -8.01 -0.47
N THR A 85 -17.54 -7.93 -1.23
CA THR A 85 -17.46 -7.12 -2.44
C THR A 85 -16.65 -7.77 -3.55
N ASN A 86 -16.92 -7.34 -4.77
CA ASN A 86 -16.08 -7.59 -5.95
C ASN A 86 -15.52 -6.29 -6.56
N LYS A 87 -15.55 -5.19 -5.82
CA LYS A 87 -15.08 -3.87 -6.24
C LYS A 87 -14.24 -3.23 -5.15
N ILE A 88 -13.14 -2.60 -5.51
CA ILE A 88 -12.28 -1.80 -4.63
C ILE A 88 -12.18 -0.40 -5.22
N ASN A 89 -12.40 0.63 -4.42
CA ASN A 89 -12.32 2.01 -4.88
C ASN A 89 -10.92 2.60 -4.74
N LEU A 90 -10.19 2.23 -3.68
CA LEU A 90 -8.92 2.85 -3.34
C LEU A 90 -7.89 1.79 -2.95
N LEU A 91 -6.73 1.83 -3.60
CA LEU A 91 -5.57 1.06 -3.19
C LEU A 91 -4.45 2.03 -2.78
N PHE A 92 -4.03 1.98 -1.52
CA PHE A 92 -2.88 2.70 -1.02
C PHE A 92 -1.71 1.73 -0.83
N ASN A 93 -0.80 1.69 -1.77
CA ASN A 93 0.48 1.01 -1.67
C ASN A 93 1.42 1.86 -0.82
N ASN A 94 1.26 1.74 0.50
CA ASN A 94 1.97 2.56 1.48
C ASN A 94 3.07 1.79 2.22
N ALA A 95 2.97 0.47 2.31
CA ALA A 95 4.00 -0.35 2.96
C ALA A 95 5.40 -0.03 2.43
N GLY A 96 6.34 0.09 3.33
CA GLY A 96 7.72 0.39 3.00
C GLY A 96 8.62 0.37 4.22
N ILE A 97 9.87 0.04 4.01
CA ILE A 97 10.91 0.05 5.04
C ILE A 97 12.07 0.93 4.61
N GLY A 98 12.71 1.58 5.57
CA GLY A 98 14.02 2.16 5.35
C GLY A 98 15.10 1.07 5.40
N GLY A 99 16.22 1.28 4.75
CA GLY A 99 17.33 0.33 4.81
C GLY A 99 18.04 0.13 3.47
N GLY A 100 18.70 -1.00 3.33
CA GLY A 100 19.46 -1.34 2.13
C GLY A 100 20.59 -0.35 1.84
N GLY A 101 21.16 0.25 2.87
CA GLY A 101 22.10 1.36 2.87
C GLY A 101 23.17 1.33 1.79
N SER A 102 24.39 0.94 2.16
CA SER A 102 25.53 0.89 1.23
C SER A 102 25.50 -0.37 0.36
N PHE A 103 25.57 -0.19 -0.95
CA PHE A 103 25.75 -1.32 -1.87
C PHE A 103 27.13 -1.97 -1.73
N VAL A 104 28.13 -1.20 -1.32
CA VAL A 104 29.52 -1.68 -1.20
C VAL A 104 29.79 -2.36 0.14
N ALA A 105 29.22 -1.83 1.25
CA ALA A 105 29.51 -2.25 2.61
C ALA A 105 28.31 -2.87 3.34
N GLY A 106 27.13 -2.83 2.75
CA GLY A 106 25.90 -3.39 3.34
C GLY A 106 25.71 -4.87 2.98
N SER A 107 24.76 -5.50 3.65
CA SER A 107 24.40 -6.87 3.35
C SER A 107 23.53 -6.95 2.09
N ARG A 108 23.73 -7.98 1.29
CA ARG A 108 22.91 -8.27 0.11
C ARG A 108 21.45 -8.54 0.52
N GLU A 109 21.26 -9.27 1.60
CA GLU A 109 19.94 -9.62 2.12
C GLU A 109 19.11 -8.39 2.50
N GLU A 110 19.70 -7.45 3.26
CA GLU A 110 19.06 -6.19 3.62
C GLU A 110 18.73 -5.33 2.39
N TRP A 111 19.62 -5.31 1.42
CA TRP A 111 19.41 -4.59 0.16
C TRP A 111 18.22 -5.16 -0.61
N GLU A 112 18.20 -6.49 -0.82
CA GLU A 112 17.15 -7.19 -1.54
C GLU A 112 15.80 -7.10 -0.78
N LYS A 113 15.81 -7.22 0.53
CA LYS A 113 14.61 -7.06 1.36
C LYS A 113 13.99 -5.66 1.23
N CYS A 114 14.83 -4.61 1.33
CA CYS A 114 14.34 -3.24 1.18
C CYS A 114 13.73 -3.01 -0.22
N PHE A 115 14.41 -3.50 -1.26
CA PHE A 115 13.90 -3.40 -2.62
C PHE A 115 12.60 -4.19 -2.81
N ALA A 116 12.53 -5.39 -2.27
CA ALA A 116 11.35 -6.24 -2.38
C ALA A 116 10.12 -5.60 -1.73
N VAL A 117 10.23 -5.14 -0.50
CA VAL A 117 9.10 -4.48 0.19
C VAL A 117 8.70 -3.19 -0.54
N CYS A 118 9.67 -2.34 -0.89
CA CYS A 118 9.40 -1.01 -1.42
C CYS A 118 9.01 -0.97 -2.90
N TRP A 119 9.36 -1.99 -3.70
CA TRP A 119 9.02 -2.09 -5.12
C TRP A 119 8.09 -3.26 -5.43
N TYR A 120 8.49 -4.50 -5.12
CA TYR A 120 7.62 -5.64 -5.43
C TYR A 120 6.32 -5.59 -4.66
N GLY A 121 6.29 -5.06 -3.43
CA GLY A 121 5.06 -4.83 -2.70
C GLY A 121 4.06 -3.95 -3.46
N VAL A 122 4.53 -2.85 -4.06
CA VAL A 122 3.69 -1.99 -4.92
C VAL A 122 3.22 -2.74 -6.16
N TYR A 123 4.12 -3.46 -6.82
CA TYR A 123 3.81 -4.21 -8.03
C TYR A 123 2.80 -5.33 -7.76
N TYR A 124 3.05 -6.19 -6.76
CA TYR A 124 2.17 -7.30 -6.44
C TYR A 124 0.78 -6.85 -5.99
N CYS A 125 0.70 -5.86 -5.09
CA CYS A 125 -0.58 -5.33 -4.66
C CYS A 125 -1.34 -4.67 -5.81
N THR A 126 -0.69 -3.89 -6.65
CA THR A 126 -1.33 -3.31 -7.84
C THR A 126 -1.84 -4.41 -8.75
N ARG A 127 -1.04 -5.44 -9.02
CA ARG A 127 -1.42 -6.57 -9.88
C ARG A 127 -2.60 -7.36 -9.32
N ALA A 128 -2.64 -7.58 -8.00
CA ALA A 128 -3.69 -8.33 -7.34
C ALA A 128 -5.05 -7.59 -7.32
N PHE A 129 -5.02 -6.25 -7.19
CA PHE A 129 -6.24 -5.46 -6.99
C PHE A 129 -6.72 -4.67 -8.22
N VAL A 130 -5.92 -4.54 -9.29
CA VAL A 130 -6.23 -3.65 -10.42
C VAL A 130 -7.57 -3.98 -11.08
N ASP A 131 -7.92 -5.24 -11.28
CA ASP A 131 -9.18 -5.63 -11.91
C ASP A 131 -10.40 -5.21 -11.07
N TYR A 132 -10.29 -5.28 -9.73
CA TYR A 132 -11.35 -4.85 -8.81
C TYR A 132 -11.49 -3.33 -8.74
N ILE A 133 -10.40 -2.62 -9.02
CA ILE A 133 -10.37 -1.15 -9.09
C ILE A 133 -10.98 -0.67 -10.41
N ILE A 134 -10.64 -1.31 -11.52
CA ILE A 134 -11.22 -1.03 -12.86
C ILE A 134 -12.73 -1.29 -12.85
N ASN A 135 -13.18 -2.33 -12.16
CA ASN A 135 -14.60 -2.67 -12.05
C ASN A 135 -15.39 -1.73 -11.12
N SER A 136 -14.74 -0.82 -10.41
CA SER A 136 -15.42 0.18 -9.59
C SER A 136 -15.79 1.42 -10.41
N GLU A 137 -16.85 2.14 -10.01
CA GLU A 137 -17.27 3.39 -10.69
C GLU A 137 -16.24 4.51 -10.55
N GLU A 138 -15.49 4.50 -9.45
CA GLU A 138 -14.44 5.48 -9.15
C GLU A 138 -13.26 4.76 -8.49
N GLY A 139 -12.28 4.35 -9.32
CA GLY A 139 -11.09 3.63 -8.88
C GLY A 139 -9.85 4.51 -8.82
N HIS A 140 -9.06 4.39 -7.75
CA HIS A 140 -7.78 5.10 -7.63
C HIS A 140 -6.70 4.21 -7.02
N ILE A 141 -5.49 4.30 -7.57
CA ILE A 141 -4.27 3.68 -7.02
C ILE A 141 -3.33 4.80 -6.57
N VAL A 142 -2.92 4.74 -5.31
CA VAL A 142 -1.99 5.70 -4.71
C VAL A 142 -0.73 4.95 -4.28
N ASN A 143 0.39 5.27 -4.90
CA ASN A 143 1.68 4.67 -4.62
C ASN A 143 2.57 5.62 -3.82
N THR A 144 2.99 5.23 -2.63
CA THR A 144 3.89 6.00 -1.79
C THR A 144 5.32 5.93 -2.32
N SER A 145 5.74 6.96 -3.07
CA SER A 145 7.12 7.14 -3.46
C SER A 145 7.90 7.86 -2.33
N SER A 146 8.89 8.63 -2.65
CA SER A 146 9.75 9.37 -1.73
C SER A 146 10.43 10.52 -2.48
N ILE A 147 11.01 11.48 -1.73
CA ILE A 147 11.98 12.41 -2.30
C ILE A 147 13.15 11.64 -2.96
N ASN A 148 13.50 10.46 -2.43
CA ASN A 148 14.49 9.56 -3.02
C ASN A 148 14.04 8.89 -4.33
N GLY A 149 12.81 9.06 -4.75
CA GLY A 149 12.31 8.72 -6.08
C GLY A 149 12.50 9.83 -7.12
N PHE A 150 13.02 11.00 -6.71
CA PHE A 150 13.36 12.15 -7.56
C PHE A 150 14.86 12.46 -7.49
N TRP A 151 15.46 12.37 -6.30
CA TRP A 151 16.88 12.59 -6.05
C TRP A 151 17.45 11.42 -5.25
N ALA A 152 18.28 10.62 -5.89
CA ALA A 152 18.77 9.35 -5.32
C ALA A 152 19.65 9.51 -4.07
N SER A 153 20.31 10.65 -3.92
CA SER A 153 21.23 10.88 -2.79
C SER A 153 21.09 12.29 -2.24
N LEU A 154 20.43 12.37 -1.09
CA LEU A 154 20.34 13.60 -0.33
C LEU A 154 21.05 13.41 1.02
N GLY A 155 22.13 14.15 1.25
CA GLY A 155 22.73 14.25 2.58
C GLY A 155 23.77 13.21 2.95
N GLY A 156 24.40 12.53 2.01
CA GLY A 156 25.64 11.76 2.24
C GLY A 156 25.46 10.37 2.88
N THR A 157 24.26 9.94 3.21
CA THR A 157 23.99 8.58 3.66
C THR A 157 23.56 7.71 2.48
N PRO A 158 24.21 6.56 2.24
CA PRO A 158 23.84 5.70 1.12
C PRO A 158 22.45 5.07 1.33
N HIS A 159 21.60 5.14 0.30
CA HIS A 159 20.27 4.56 0.26
C HIS A 159 20.00 3.90 -1.09
N THR A 160 20.96 3.08 -1.56
CA THR A 160 20.94 2.58 -2.95
C THR A 160 19.72 1.74 -3.27
N SER A 161 19.34 0.82 -2.39
CA SER A 161 18.16 -0.03 -2.56
C SER A 161 16.86 0.79 -2.51
N TYR A 162 16.71 1.58 -1.46
CA TYR A 162 15.53 2.40 -1.24
C TYR A 162 15.30 3.40 -2.39
N SER A 163 16.36 4.09 -2.80
CA SER A 163 16.28 5.04 -3.93
C SER A 163 15.91 4.32 -5.22
N ALA A 164 16.56 3.19 -5.55
CA ALA A 164 16.23 2.40 -6.73
C ALA A 164 14.76 1.98 -6.74
N ALA A 165 14.25 1.46 -5.61
CA ALA A 165 12.85 1.08 -5.46
C ALA A 165 11.90 2.27 -5.65
N LYS A 166 12.19 3.43 -5.05
CA LYS A 166 11.31 4.60 -5.11
C LYS A 166 11.33 5.31 -6.47
N PHE A 167 12.44 5.23 -7.23
CA PHE A 167 12.46 5.60 -8.65
C PHE A 167 11.61 4.63 -9.49
N ALA A 168 11.69 3.31 -9.22
CA ALA A 168 10.87 2.33 -9.91
C ALA A 168 9.38 2.59 -9.64
N VAL A 169 8.98 2.84 -8.39
CA VAL A 169 7.59 3.22 -8.02
C VAL A 169 7.12 4.46 -8.78
N LYS A 170 7.95 5.50 -8.87
CA LYS A 170 7.60 6.71 -9.61
C LYS A 170 7.39 6.43 -11.09
N GLY A 171 8.36 5.80 -11.74
CA GLY A 171 8.27 5.49 -13.17
C GLY A 171 7.08 4.57 -13.51
N PHE A 172 6.85 3.56 -12.69
CA PHE A 172 5.69 2.68 -12.82
C PHE A 172 4.38 3.46 -12.68
N SER A 173 4.25 4.34 -11.67
CA SER A 173 3.04 5.10 -11.43
C SER A 173 2.71 6.04 -12.59
N GLU A 174 3.70 6.70 -13.16
CA GLU A 174 3.53 7.58 -14.32
C GLU A 174 3.10 6.78 -15.56
N ALA A 175 3.73 5.65 -15.83
CA ALA A 175 3.37 4.78 -16.96
C ALA A 175 1.98 4.15 -16.80
N LEU A 176 1.60 3.77 -15.56
CA LEU A 176 0.30 3.17 -15.26
C LEU A 176 -0.87 4.13 -15.55
N ILE A 177 -0.67 5.45 -15.44
CA ILE A 177 -1.69 6.45 -15.78
C ILE A 177 -2.13 6.29 -17.25
N ASP A 178 -1.18 6.19 -18.16
CA ASP A 178 -1.49 6.06 -19.57
C ASP A 178 -2.04 4.67 -19.92
N ASP A 179 -1.51 3.63 -19.28
CA ASP A 179 -2.00 2.26 -19.46
C ASP A 179 -3.48 2.14 -19.03
N LEU A 180 -3.83 2.63 -17.84
CA LEU A 180 -5.23 2.63 -17.37
C LEU A 180 -6.13 3.49 -18.25
N ARG A 181 -5.66 4.64 -18.73
CA ARG A 181 -6.45 5.51 -19.61
C ARG A 181 -6.79 4.84 -20.94
N VAL A 182 -5.91 4.00 -21.47
CA VAL A 182 -6.10 3.33 -22.76
C VAL A 182 -6.89 2.03 -22.60
N ASN A 183 -6.60 1.25 -21.56
CA ASN A 183 -7.07 -0.13 -21.45
C ASN A 183 -8.18 -0.33 -20.41
N ALA A 184 -8.47 0.72 -19.60
CA ALA A 184 -9.54 0.72 -18.59
C ALA A 184 -10.31 2.05 -18.61
N PRO A 185 -11.00 2.37 -19.73
CA PRO A 185 -11.70 3.64 -19.94
C PRO A 185 -12.93 3.82 -19.03
#